data_8e0f1a23799779f5064a11ee14080bb4
#
_entry.id   8e0f1a23799779f5064a11ee14080bb4
#
_cell.length_a   1.000
_cell.length_b   1.000
_cell.length_c   1.000
_cell.angle_alpha   90.00
_cell.angle_beta   90.00
_cell.angle_gamma   90.00
#
_symmetry.space_group_name_H-M   'P 1'
#
loop_
_entity.id
_entity.type
_entity.pdbx_description
1 polymer ?
#
loop_
_entity_poly.entity_id
_entity_poly.type
_entity_poly.pdbx_seq_one_letter_code
_entity_poly.pdbx_strand_id
1 'polypeptide(L)'
;MTEQAAYEHNGQPVSREAFYAIACDPARSVAVEACAGAGKTWMLVSRMLRALLDGAAPHEILAITFTKKAAGEMRQRLQEWLEAFAEAPLDELTRELVARGISPQRALDKREALQNLYRQMLASGRPVQIRTFHSWFAALLGTAPLALLQAQGLPANFELLEDDAEAVREVWGPFLHAVATSASLRADYEAVVARHGRSQMHKALAAALSKRVEFDLADGAGVVDASVPPFQQAYPELAAFAEPAEALQDAACQQRWRSRASALGAESNKTPQKAADAIIDALARLRQRCWQAASCKASAGSAHAASSGYAC
;
A
#
# COMPACT_ATOMS: atom_id res chain seq x y z
N MET A 1 16.77 5.83 -35.46
CA MET A 1 15.92 5.93 -34.26
C MET A 1 14.49 5.90 -34.77
N THR A 2 13.78 4.80 -34.61
CA THR A 2 12.34 4.70 -34.93
C THR A 2 11.61 5.62 -33.98
N GLU A 3 10.92 6.61 -34.51
CA GLU A 3 10.01 7.50 -33.77
C GLU A 3 8.96 6.63 -33.08
N GLN A 4 9.06 6.47 -31.77
CA GLN A 4 8.13 5.66 -31.01
C GLN A 4 6.79 6.39 -31.02
N ALA A 5 5.74 5.79 -31.56
CA ALA A 5 4.42 6.39 -31.64
C ALA A 5 3.97 6.81 -30.21
N ALA A 6 3.51 8.06 -30.07
CA ALA A 6 3.09 8.59 -28.77
C ALA A 6 1.78 7.95 -28.24
N TYR A 7 1.04 7.24 -29.12
CA TYR A 7 -0.24 6.62 -28.81
C TYR A 7 -0.31 5.20 -29.39
N GLU A 8 -0.78 4.28 -28.56
CA GLU A 8 -0.95 2.87 -28.93
C GLU A 8 -2.35 2.37 -28.53
N HIS A 9 -2.90 1.46 -29.32
CA HIS A 9 -4.10 0.71 -29.01
C HIS A 9 -3.81 -0.77 -29.16
N ASN A 10 -3.88 -1.52 -28.05
CA ASN A 10 -3.56 -2.94 -28.00
C ASN A 10 -2.18 -3.29 -28.61
N GLY A 11 -1.17 -2.47 -28.29
CA GLY A 11 0.19 -2.66 -28.79
C GLY A 11 0.44 -2.23 -30.24
N GLN A 12 -0.54 -1.60 -30.89
CA GLN A 12 -0.40 -1.06 -32.25
C GLN A 12 -0.38 0.46 -32.22
N PRO A 13 0.58 1.11 -32.91
CA PRO A 13 0.63 2.56 -33.03
C PRO A 13 -0.64 3.09 -33.69
N VAL A 14 -1.21 4.16 -33.13
CA VAL A 14 -2.40 4.82 -33.67
C VAL A 14 -2.21 6.33 -33.68
N SER A 15 -3.01 7.04 -34.50
CA SER A 15 -3.04 8.51 -34.46
C SER A 15 -3.65 9.00 -33.14
N ARG A 16 -3.36 10.23 -32.78
CA ARG A 16 -3.95 10.91 -31.62
C ARG A 16 -5.48 10.90 -31.68
N GLU A 17 -6.04 11.18 -32.84
CA GLU A 17 -7.49 11.23 -33.07
C GLU A 17 -8.12 9.85 -32.86
N ALA A 18 -7.50 8.80 -33.39
CA ALA A 18 -7.96 7.43 -33.23
C ALA A 18 -7.88 7.00 -31.75
N PHE A 19 -6.80 7.37 -31.04
CA PHE A 19 -6.67 7.11 -29.62
C PHE A 19 -7.80 7.76 -28.81
N TYR A 20 -8.04 9.07 -28.99
CA TYR A 20 -9.09 9.76 -28.22
C TYR A 20 -10.50 9.36 -28.65
N ALA A 21 -10.69 8.93 -29.89
CA ALA A 21 -11.96 8.36 -30.31
C ALA A 21 -12.35 7.14 -29.49
N ILE A 22 -11.36 6.32 -29.10
CA ILE A 22 -11.55 5.13 -28.28
C ILE A 22 -11.53 5.49 -26.77
N ALA A 23 -10.49 6.17 -26.32
CA ALA A 23 -10.26 6.44 -24.91
C ALA A 23 -11.33 7.34 -24.27
N CYS A 24 -11.87 8.28 -25.02
CA CYS A 24 -12.93 9.18 -24.55
C CYS A 24 -14.35 8.66 -24.84
N ASP A 25 -14.54 7.50 -25.49
CA ASP A 25 -15.86 6.95 -25.81
C ASP A 25 -16.54 6.37 -24.55
N PRO A 26 -17.62 6.96 -24.03
CA PRO A 26 -18.29 6.50 -22.83
C PRO A 26 -18.99 5.14 -23.00
N ALA A 27 -19.31 4.74 -24.24
CA ALA A 27 -19.93 3.45 -24.52
C ALA A 27 -18.95 2.26 -24.46
N ARG A 28 -17.64 2.53 -24.33
CA ARG A 28 -16.61 1.50 -24.27
C ARG A 28 -15.99 1.38 -22.89
N SER A 29 -15.69 0.16 -22.47
CA SER A 29 -14.78 -0.09 -21.34
C SER A 29 -13.34 -0.05 -21.84
N VAL A 30 -12.52 0.83 -21.27
CA VAL A 30 -11.12 1.01 -21.66
C VAL A 30 -10.22 1.03 -20.45
N ALA A 31 -9.03 0.44 -20.57
CA ALA A 31 -7.92 0.63 -19.65
C ALA A 31 -6.87 1.49 -20.36
N VAL A 32 -6.42 2.56 -19.69
CA VAL A 32 -5.43 3.48 -20.26
C VAL A 32 -4.21 3.53 -19.34
N GLU A 33 -3.08 3.11 -19.88
CA GLU A 33 -1.79 3.22 -19.25
C GLU A 33 -1.06 4.45 -19.79
N ALA A 34 -0.57 5.31 -18.91
CA ALA A 34 0.11 6.53 -19.29
C ALA A 34 0.97 7.08 -18.14
N CYS A 35 2.13 7.64 -18.49
CA CYS A 35 3.03 8.31 -17.57
C CYS A 35 2.39 9.54 -16.87
N ALA A 36 3.03 10.03 -15.81
CA ALA A 36 2.64 11.29 -15.19
C ALA A 36 2.74 12.43 -16.22
N GLY A 37 1.76 13.35 -16.20
CA GLY A 37 1.73 14.47 -17.16
C GLY A 37 1.17 14.16 -18.56
N ALA A 38 0.88 12.90 -18.89
CA ALA A 38 0.38 12.49 -20.22
C ALA A 38 -1.09 12.84 -20.50
N GLY A 39 -1.70 13.73 -19.74
CA GLY A 39 -3.07 14.20 -20.01
C GLY A 39 -4.21 13.29 -19.53
N LYS A 40 -3.94 12.32 -18.62
CA LYS A 40 -4.98 11.42 -18.09
C LYS A 40 -6.22 12.13 -17.56
N THR A 41 -6.03 13.21 -16.79
CA THR A 41 -7.14 14.01 -16.23
C THR A 41 -7.95 14.68 -17.34
N TRP A 42 -7.27 15.21 -18.36
CA TRP A 42 -7.93 15.78 -19.54
C TRP A 42 -8.82 14.76 -20.23
N MET A 43 -8.30 13.56 -20.44
CA MET A 43 -9.03 12.45 -21.06
C MET A 43 -10.25 12.02 -20.24
N LEU A 44 -10.10 11.86 -18.90
CA LEU A 44 -11.21 11.50 -18.01
C LEU A 44 -12.32 12.55 -18.04
N VAL A 45 -11.99 13.83 -17.95
CA VAL A 45 -12.98 14.91 -18.03
C VAL A 45 -13.61 14.98 -19.42
N SER A 46 -12.84 14.73 -20.49
CA SER A 46 -13.38 14.62 -21.86
C SER A 46 -14.37 13.47 -22.00
N ARG A 47 -14.10 12.34 -21.33
CA ARG A 47 -15.02 11.19 -21.30
C ARG A 47 -16.32 11.50 -20.57
N MET A 48 -16.25 12.22 -19.41
CA MET A 48 -17.43 12.69 -18.70
C MET A 48 -18.27 13.63 -19.58
N LEU A 49 -17.61 14.59 -20.25
CA LEU A 49 -18.26 15.51 -21.15
C LEU A 49 -18.99 14.79 -22.29
N ARG A 50 -18.35 13.78 -22.89
CA ARG A 50 -18.99 12.96 -23.95
C ARG A 50 -20.18 12.18 -23.43
N ALA A 51 -20.10 11.61 -22.23
CA ALA A 51 -21.22 10.92 -21.60
C ALA A 51 -22.42 11.84 -21.40
N LEU A 52 -22.19 13.07 -20.91
CA LEU A 52 -23.24 14.09 -20.77
C LEU A 52 -23.87 14.46 -22.14
N LEU A 53 -23.04 14.62 -23.17
CA LEU A 53 -23.50 14.92 -24.53
C LEU A 53 -24.24 13.74 -25.19
N ASP A 54 -23.97 12.52 -24.77
CA ASP A 54 -24.67 11.32 -25.22
C ASP A 54 -25.95 11.05 -24.41
N GLY A 55 -26.30 11.95 -23.46
CA GLY A 55 -27.57 11.97 -22.73
C GLY A 55 -27.53 11.35 -21.34
N ALA A 56 -26.36 10.97 -20.82
CA ALA A 56 -26.26 10.53 -19.43
C ALA A 56 -26.59 11.66 -18.47
N ALA A 57 -27.40 11.39 -17.45
CA ALA A 57 -27.67 12.38 -16.42
C ALA A 57 -26.43 12.62 -15.56
N PRO A 58 -26.14 13.86 -15.11
CA PRO A 58 -24.92 14.16 -14.35
C PRO A 58 -24.70 13.24 -13.14
N HIS A 59 -25.74 12.91 -12.41
CA HIS A 59 -25.66 12.06 -11.21
C HIS A 59 -25.45 10.56 -11.51
N GLU A 60 -25.58 10.12 -12.75
CA GLU A 60 -25.30 8.74 -13.19
C GLU A 60 -23.80 8.56 -13.51
N ILE A 61 -23.03 9.66 -13.63
CA ILE A 61 -21.62 9.62 -13.90
C ILE A 61 -20.86 9.63 -12.57
N LEU A 62 -20.11 8.57 -12.32
CA LEU A 62 -19.25 8.44 -11.16
C LEU A 62 -17.77 8.39 -11.61
N ALA A 63 -17.00 9.38 -11.16
CA ALA A 63 -15.55 9.41 -11.32
C ALA A 63 -14.88 9.23 -9.95
N ILE A 64 -13.98 8.24 -9.85
CA ILE A 64 -13.30 7.91 -8.60
C ILE A 64 -11.80 8.17 -8.75
N THR A 65 -11.21 8.75 -7.72
CA THR A 65 -9.76 8.98 -7.61
C THR A 65 -9.26 8.68 -6.20
N PHE A 66 -7.94 8.66 -6.00
CA PHE A 66 -7.36 8.36 -4.69
C PHE A 66 -7.30 9.58 -3.75
N THR A 67 -7.18 10.79 -4.27
CA THR A 67 -6.96 11.98 -3.44
C THR A 67 -8.07 13.02 -3.58
N LYS A 68 -8.39 13.73 -2.49
CA LYS A 68 -9.32 14.86 -2.49
C LYS A 68 -8.85 15.96 -3.45
N LYS A 69 -7.55 16.19 -3.56
CA LYS A 69 -6.94 17.16 -4.48
C LYS A 69 -7.28 16.81 -5.94
N ALA A 70 -7.03 15.57 -6.37
CA ALA A 70 -7.34 15.14 -7.73
C ALA A 70 -8.85 15.20 -8.05
N ALA A 71 -9.70 14.86 -7.06
CA ALA A 71 -11.15 15.02 -7.21
C ALA A 71 -11.55 16.51 -7.38
N GLY A 72 -10.92 17.40 -6.63
CA GLY A 72 -11.09 18.85 -6.75
C GLY A 72 -10.66 19.38 -8.13
N GLU A 73 -9.47 19.00 -8.57
CA GLU A 73 -8.94 19.37 -9.89
C GLU A 73 -9.83 18.90 -11.06
N MET A 74 -10.37 17.68 -10.99
CA MET A 74 -11.30 17.18 -12.01
C MET A 74 -12.61 17.98 -12.03
N ARG A 75 -13.17 18.29 -10.84
CA ARG A 75 -14.40 19.11 -10.71
C ARG A 75 -14.20 20.50 -11.27
N GLN A 76 -13.12 21.15 -10.86
CA GLN A 76 -12.77 22.48 -11.32
C GLN A 76 -12.59 22.52 -12.84
N ARG A 77 -11.84 21.58 -13.42
CA ARG A 77 -11.63 21.50 -14.86
C ARG A 77 -12.92 21.26 -15.64
N LEU A 78 -13.79 20.40 -15.17
CA LEU A 78 -15.09 20.18 -15.81
C LEU A 78 -15.92 21.47 -15.80
N GLN A 79 -15.95 22.17 -14.69
CA GLN A 79 -16.68 23.43 -14.54
C GLN A 79 -16.11 24.51 -15.44
N GLU A 80 -14.80 24.74 -15.42
CA GLU A 80 -14.11 25.72 -16.28
C GLU A 80 -14.39 25.48 -17.77
N TRP A 81 -14.39 24.22 -18.20
CA TRP A 81 -14.72 23.90 -19.59
C TRP A 81 -16.17 24.18 -19.93
N LEU A 82 -17.09 23.79 -19.07
CA LEU A 82 -18.52 24.02 -19.31
C LEU A 82 -18.84 25.51 -19.36
N GLU A 83 -18.24 26.33 -18.51
CA GLU A 83 -18.36 27.77 -18.51
C GLU A 83 -17.80 28.38 -19.82
N ALA A 84 -16.57 28.00 -20.18
CA ALA A 84 -15.93 28.44 -21.40
C ALA A 84 -16.73 28.07 -22.68
N PHE A 85 -17.24 26.81 -22.71
CA PHE A 85 -18.01 26.33 -23.86
C PHE A 85 -19.39 27.00 -24.00
N ALA A 86 -19.97 27.47 -22.90
CA ALA A 86 -21.25 28.21 -22.94
C ALA A 86 -21.13 29.53 -23.71
N GLU A 87 -19.95 30.12 -23.72
CA GLU A 87 -19.68 31.43 -24.38
C GLU A 87 -18.91 31.30 -25.70
N ALA A 88 -18.36 30.11 -26.00
CA ALA A 88 -17.49 29.91 -27.15
C ALA A 88 -18.26 29.90 -28.48
N PRO A 89 -17.63 30.37 -29.60
CA PRO A 89 -18.19 30.26 -30.93
C PRO A 89 -18.38 28.82 -31.38
N LEU A 90 -19.41 28.55 -32.18
CA LEU A 90 -19.75 27.19 -32.64
C LEU A 90 -18.60 26.46 -33.37
N ASP A 91 -17.76 27.20 -34.10
CA ASP A 91 -16.61 26.63 -34.82
C ASP A 91 -15.50 26.19 -33.85
N GLU A 92 -15.33 26.86 -32.73
CA GLU A 92 -14.43 26.48 -31.68
C GLU A 92 -14.95 25.22 -30.99
N LEU A 93 -16.23 25.16 -30.64
CA LEU A 93 -16.88 24.01 -30.07
C LEU A 93 -16.75 22.76 -30.95
N THR A 94 -16.86 22.94 -32.27
CA THR A 94 -16.62 21.84 -33.21
C THR A 94 -15.20 21.29 -33.11
N ARG A 95 -14.18 22.17 -33.05
CA ARG A 95 -12.77 21.80 -32.88
C ARG A 95 -12.55 21.08 -31.54
N GLU A 96 -13.14 21.57 -30.47
CA GLU A 96 -13.06 20.99 -29.14
C GLU A 96 -13.68 19.57 -29.08
N LEU A 97 -14.79 19.37 -29.76
CA LEU A 97 -15.42 18.04 -29.86
C LEU A 97 -14.57 17.07 -30.69
N VAL A 98 -14.00 17.51 -31.80
CA VAL A 98 -13.09 16.71 -32.61
C VAL A 98 -11.82 16.32 -31.83
N ALA A 99 -11.23 17.27 -31.10
CA ALA A 99 -10.07 16.99 -30.24
C ALA A 99 -10.34 15.92 -29.17
N ARG A 100 -11.60 15.73 -28.78
CA ARG A 100 -12.07 14.68 -27.85
C ARG A 100 -12.50 13.38 -28.53
N GLY A 101 -12.16 13.22 -29.79
CA GLY A 101 -12.40 12.01 -30.58
C GLY A 101 -13.84 11.83 -31.08
N ILE A 102 -14.60 12.89 -31.20
CA ILE A 102 -15.90 12.89 -31.89
C ILE A 102 -15.64 13.16 -33.37
N SER A 103 -16.26 12.38 -34.25
CA SER A 103 -16.09 12.58 -35.70
C SER A 103 -16.57 13.98 -36.12
N PRO A 104 -15.97 14.61 -37.16
CA PRO A 104 -16.32 15.97 -37.56
C PRO A 104 -17.82 16.17 -37.81
N GLN A 105 -18.49 15.21 -38.43
CA GLN A 105 -19.92 15.30 -38.69
C GLN A 105 -20.73 15.31 -37.39
N ARG A 106 -20.47 14.39 -36.47
CA ARG A 106 -21.14 14.35 -35.16
C ARG A 106 -20.78 15.56 -34.29
N ALA A 107 -19.60 16.16 -34.46
CA ALA A 107 -19.20 17.37 -33.78
C ALA A 107 -20.04 18.57 -34.20
N LEU A 108 -20.35 18.69 -35.51
CA LEU A 108 -21.28 19.70 -36.02
C LEU A 108 -22.68 19.55 -35.46
N ASP A 109 -23.16 18.29 -35.30
CA ASP A 109 -24.50 18.01 -34.78
C ASP A 109 -24.59 18.30 -33.27
N LYS A 110 -23.48 18.13 -32.51
CA LYS A 110 -23.45 18.23 -31.04
C LYS A 110 -22.97 19.59 -30.49
N ARG A 111 -22.46 20.50 -31.31
CA ARG A 111 -21.87 21.76 -30.85
C ARG A 111 -22.85 22.66 -30.07
N GLU A 112 -24.11 22.74 -30.54
CA GLU A 112 -25.16 23.51 -29.84
C GLU A 112 -25.56 22.84 -28.52
N ALA A 113 -25.59 21.53 -28.47
CA ALA A 113 -25.80 20.79 -27.23
C ALA A 113 -24.68 21.04 -26.22
N LEU A 114 -23.41 21.08 -26.68
CA LEU A 114 -22.26 21.44 -25.86
C LEU A 114 -22.38 22.84 -25.29
N GLN A 115 -22.74 23.84 -26.10
CA GLN A 115 -22.95 25.21 -25.67
C GLN A 115 -24.03 25.33 -24.56
N ASN A 116 -25.08 24.53 -24.67
CA ASN A 116 -26.19 24.55 -23.71
C ASN A 116 -25.96 23.66 -22.49
N LEU A 117 -24.93 22.82 -22.49
CA LEU A 117 -24.72 21.78 -21.48
C LEU A 117 -24.55 22.37 -20.07
N TYR A 118 -23.84 23.48 -19.92
CA TYR A 118 -23.67 24.15 -18.62
C TYR A 118 -25.01 24.55 -17.99
N ARG A 119 -25.87 25.18 -18.80
CA ARG A 119 -27.23 25.57 -18.35
C ARG A 119 -28.09 24.35 -17.97
N GLN A 120 -28.00 23.27 -18.74
CA GLN A 120 -28.70 22.02 -18.44
C GLN A 120 -28.22 21.39 -17.13
N MET A 121 -26.91 21.40 -16.88
CA MET A 121 -26.35 20.90 -15.61
C MET A 121 -26.80 21.74 -14.41
N LEU A 122 -26.82 23.05 -14.51
CA LEU A 122 -27.33 23.93 -13.46
C LEU A 122 -28.82 23.67 -13.20
N ALA A 123 -29.61 23.48 -14.24
CA ALA A 123 -31.03 23.17 -14.11
C ALA A 123 -31.32 21.80 -13.48
N SER A 124 -30.43 20.81 -13.68
CA SER A 124 -30.59 19.47 -13.11
C SER A 124 -30.45 19.44 -11.58
N GLY A 125 -29.73 20.41 -11.00
CA GLY A 125 -29.45 20.50 -9.57
C GLY A 125 -28.63 19.35 -8.97
N ARG A 126 -28.21 18.38 -9.80
CA ARG A 126 -27.44 17.22 -9.37
C ARG A 126 -26.11 17.18 -10.16
N PRO A 127 -24.95 17.38 -9.50
CA PRO A 127 -23.68 17.40 -10.19
C PRO A 127 -23.18 15.98 -10.55
N VAL A 128 -22.19 15.92 -11.45
CA VAL A 128 -21.38 14.71 -11.69
C VAL A 128 -20.73 14.30 -10.38
N GLN A 129 -20.77 13.01 -10.06
CA GLN A 129 -20.21 12.49 -8.84
C GLN A 129 -18.70 12.24 -9.02
N ILE A 130 -17.89 13.19 -8.57
CA ILE A 130 -16.43 13.08 -8.57
C ILE A 130 -15.98 12.93 -7.11
N ARG A 131 -15.51 11.74 -6.73
CA ARG A 131 -15.28 11.36 -5.33
C ARG A 131 -13.94 10.62 -5.17
N THR A 132 -13.45 10.55 -3.94
CA THR A 132 -12.45 9.54 -3.56
C THR A 132 -13.12 8.21 -3.26
N PHE A 133 -12.38 7.09 -3.32
CA PHE A 133 -12.92 5.78 -2.91
C PHE A 133 -13.56 5.83 -1.53
N HIS A 134 -12.85 6.39 -0.55
CA HIS A 134 -13.35 6.48 0.82
C HIS A 134 -14.65 7.29 0.92
N SER A 135 -14.72 8.45 0.25
CA SER A 135 -15.93 9.28 0.28
C SER A 135 -17.11 8.64 -0.47
N TRP A 136 -16.83 7.80 -1.48
CA TRP A 136 -17.85 7.03 -2.17
C TRP A 136 -18.40 5.91 -1.29
N PHE A 137 -17.51 5.13 -0.65
CA PHE A 137 -17.93 4.09 0.30
C PHE A 137 -18.69 4.66 1.49
N ALA A 138 -18.24 5.79 2.05
CA ALA A 138 -18.97 6.48 3.13
C ALA A 138 -20.39 6.89 2.68
N ALA A 139 -20.54 7.37 1.45
CA ALA A 139 -21.84 7.70 0.90
C ALA A 139 -22.73 6.45 0.71
N LEU A 140 -22.17 5.32 0.25
CA LEU A 140 -22.90 4.05 0.15
C LEU A 140 -23.36 3.57 1.52
N LEU A 141 -22.48 3.56 2.52
CA LEU A 141 -22.82 3.19 3.88
C LEU A 141 -23.92 4.11 4.46
N GLY A 142 -23.84 5.43 4.21
CA GLY A 142 -24.85 6.40 4.65
C GLY A 142 -26.23 6.17 4.03
N THR A 143 -26.35 5.42 2.95
CA THR A 143 -27.63 5.02 2.32
C THR A 143 -28.04 3.60 2.69
N ALA A 144 -27.26 2.88 3.49
CA ALA A 144 -27.56 1.51 3.87
C ALA A 144 -28.79 1.45 4.79
N PRO A 145 -29.64 0.42 4.67
CA PRO A 145 -30.77 0.22 5.58
C PRO A 145 -30.30 0.10 7.03
N LEU A 146 -30.99 0.77 7.95
CA LEU A 146 -30.64 0.76 9.38
C LEU A 146 -30.54 -0.65 9.96
N ALA A 147 -31.40 -1.57 9.54
CA ALA A 147 -31.37 -2.95 9.96
C ALA A 147 -30.06 -3.66 9.59
N LEU A 148 -29.50 -3.34 8.41
CA LEU A 148 -28.20 -3.87 7.97
C LEU A 148 -27.05 -3.31 8.81
N LEU A 149 -27.07 -2.00 9.07
CA LEU A 149 -26.05 -1.36 9.92
C LEU A 149 -26.06 -1.95 11.34
N GLN A 150 -27.24 -2.13 11.93
CA GLN A 150 -27.41 -2.74 13.24
C GLN A 150 -26.93 -4.20 13.27
N ALA A 151 -27.22 -4.98 12.24
CA ALA A 151 -26.76 -6.38 12.14
C ALA A 151 -25.23 -6.47 12.06
N GLN A 152 -24.57 -5.46 11.54
CA GLN A 152 -23.10 -5.36 11.45
C GLN A 152 -22.47 -4.61 12.64
N GLY A 153 -23.26 -4.20 13.64
CA GLY A 153 -22.76 -3.43 14.79
C GLY A 153 -22.26 -2.03 14.43
N LEU A 154 -22.70 -1.48 13.29
CA LEU A 154 -22.30 -0.14 12.84
C LEU A 154 -23.28 0.92 13.36
N PRO A 155 -22.80 2.09 13.79
CA PRO A 155 -23.65 3.19 14.19
C PRO A 155 -24.42 3.75 12.98
N ALA A 156 -25.60 4.34 13.22
CA ALA A 156 -26.37 4.99 12.17
C ALA A 156 -25.70 6.24 11.60
N ASN A 157 -24.94 6.94 12.45
CA ASN A 157 -24.12 8.08 12.05
C ASN A 157 -22.65 7.73 12.27
N PHE A 158 -21.86 7.80 11.21
CA PHE A 158 -20.41 7.65 11.25
C PHE A 158 -19.75 8.70 10.38
N GLU A 159 -18.58 9.12 10.80
CA GLU A 159 -17.72 10.01 10.04
C GLU A 159 -16.48 9.25 9.56
N LEU A 160 -15.98 9.63 8.39
CA LEU A 160 -14.73 9.08 7.89
C LEU A 160 -13.57 9.67 8.70
N LEU A 161 -12.86 8.82 9.41
CA LEU A 161 -11.63 9.19 10.11
C LEU A 161 -10.55 9.51 9.07
N GLU A 162 -10.08 10.76 9.03
CA GLU A 162 -8.99 11.18 8.15
C GLU A 162 -7.62 10.84 8.73
N ASP A 163 -7.51 10.85 10.05
CA ASP A 163 -6.32 10.48 10.82
C ASP A 163 -6.72 9.44 11.87
N ASP A 164 -6.13 8.26 11.81
CA ASP A 164 -6.39 7.16 12.74
C ASP A 164 -5.48 7.17 13.97
N ALA A 165 -4.60 8.18 14.11
CA ALA A 165 -3.62 8.23 15.20
C ALA A 165 -4.25 8.23 16.60
N GLU A 166 -5.43 8.81 16.77
CA GLU A 166 -6.16 8.78 18.03
C GLU A 166 -6.76 7.40 18.32
N ALA A 167 -7.43 6.80 17.33
CA ALA A 167 -7.97 5.45 17.43
C ALA A 167 -6.87 4.41 17.67
N VAL A 168 -5.72 4.56 17.01
CA VAL A 168 -4.55 3.71 17.24
C VAL A 168 -4.05 3.83 18.69
N ARG A 169 -4.02 5.03 19.25
CA ARG A 169 -3.62 5.23 20.66
C ARG A 169 -4.58 4.54 21.65
N GLU A 170 -5.87 4.57 21.37
CA GLU A 170 -6.88 3.91 22.20
C GLU A 170 -6.73 2.39 22.24
N VAL A 171 -6.26 1.77 21.15
CA VAL A 171 -6.06 0.31 21.05
C VAL A 171 -4.90 -0.19 21.92
N TRP A 172 -3.86 0.62 22.14
CA TRP A 172 -2.67 0.19 22.87
C TRP A 172 -2.93 -0.17 24.35
N GLY A 173 -3.81 0.55 25.03
CA GLY A 173 -4.16 0.26 26.43
C GLY A 173 -4.77 -1.13 26.60
N PRO A 174 -5.89 -1.45 25.92
CA PRO A 174 -6.50 -2.78 25.93
C PRO A 174 -5.56 -3.90 25.47
N PHE A 175 -4.74 -3.67 24.42
CA PHE A 175 -3.75 -4.65 23.96
C PHE A 175 -2.72 -5.00 25.05
N LEU A 176 -2.11 -4.00 25.67
CA LEU A 176 -1.13 -4.24 26.73
C LEU A 176 -1.76 -4.87 27.97
N HIS A 177 -3.01 -4.57 28.26
CA HIS A 177 -3.77 -5.26 29.30
C HIS A 177 -3.96 -6.75 28.97
N ALA A 178 -4.34 -7.07 27.73
CA ALA A 178 -4.46 -8.47 27.26
C ALA A 178 -3.12 -9.21 27.35
N VAL A 179 -2.02 -8.58 26.95
CA VAL A 179 -0.66 -9.14 27.11
C VAL A 179 -0.34 -9.39 28.60
N ALA A 180 -0.71 -8.46 29.48
CA ALA A 180 -0.44 -8.61 30.91
C ALA A 180 -1.25 -9.73 31.58
N THR A 181 -2.44 -10.00 31.09
CA THR A 181 -3.37 -10.98 31.69
C THR A 181 -3.27 -12.38 31.09
N SER A 182 -2.82 -12.51 29.82
CA SER A 182 -2.64 -13.79 29.14
C SER A 182 -1.19 -14.29 29.25
N ALA A 183 -0.97 -15.48 29.80
CA ALA A 183 0.36 -16.06 29.96
C ALA A 183 1.05 -16.35 28.61
N SER A 184 0.30 -16.83 27.60
CA SER A 184 0.84 -17.10 26.26
C SER A 184 1.24 -15.81 25.54
N LEU A 185 0.34 -14.83 25.46
CA LEU A 185 0.65 -13.54 24.82
C LEU A 185 1.82 -12.82 25.49
N ARG A 186 1.94 -12.94 26.82
CA ARG A 186 3.07 -12.37 27.57
C ARG A 186 4.37 -13.04 27.18
N ALA A 187 4.41 -14.37 27.12
CA ALA A 187 5.61 -15.12 26.76
C ALA A 187 6.09 -14.74 25.35
N ASP A 188 5.17 -14.67 24.38
CA ASP A 188 5.47 -14.26 23.01
C ASP A 188 5.97 -12.82 22.92
N TYR A 189 5.29 -11.89 23.63
CA TYR A 189 5.68 -10.49 23.69
C TYR A 189 7.08 -10.32 24.29
N GLU A 190 7.36 -10.99 25.43
CA GLU A 190 8.65 -10.94 26.10
C GLU A 190 9.77 -11.55 25.23
N ALA A 191 9.51 -12.67 24.54
CA ALA A 191 10.45 -13.29 23.62
C ALA A 191 10.85 -12.36 22.46
N VAL A 192 9.87 -11.70 21.84
CA VAL A 192 10.13 -10.74 20.75
C VAL A 192 10.87 -9.51 21.27
N VAL A 193 10.48 -8.95 22.43
CA VAL A 193 11.14 -7.81 23.03
C VAL A 193 12.59 -8.14 23.44
N ALA A 194 12.83 -9.32 24.00
CA ALA A 194 14.18 -9.77 24.36
C ALA A 194 15.10 -9.90 23.15
N ARG A 195 14.55 -10.34 22.01
CA ARG A 195 15.31 -10.57 20.77
C ARG A 195 15.53 -9.32 19.94
N HIS A 196 14.52 -8.45 19.81
CA HIS A 196 14.50 -7.32 18.88
C HIS A 196 14.42 -5.95 19.55
N GLY A 197 14.13 -5.89 20.84
CA GLY A 197 13.93 -4.67 21.61
C GLY A 197 12.53 -4.07 21.43
N ARG A 198 12.11 -3.27 22.42
CA ARG A 198 10.77 -2.66 22.49
C ARG A 198 10.44 -1.77 21.29
N SER A 199 11.43 -1.03 20.77
CA SER A 199 11.20 -0.11 19.63
C SER A 199 10.86 -0.86 18.35
N GLN A 200 11.55 -1.96 18.07
CA GLN A 200 11.25 -2.77 16.88
C GLN A 200 9.93 -3.52 17.02
N MET A 201 9.65 -4.04 18.20
CA MET A 201 8.35 -4.64 18.51
C MET A 201 7.21 -3.65 18.25
N HIS A 202 7.30 -2.45 18.79
CA HIS A 202 6.28 -1.41 18.58
C HIS A 202 6.10 -1.05 17.11
N LYS A 203 7.18 -0.91 16.35
CA LYS A 203 7.12 -0.65 14.89
C LYS A 203 6.45 -1.79 14.14
N ALA A 204 6.75 -3.05 14.49
CA ALA A 204 6.13 -4.21 13.85
C ALA A 204 4.62 -4.27 14.11
N LEU A 205 4.20 -4.06 15.37
CA LEU A 205 2.79 -4.02 15.72
C LEU A 205 2.05 -2.84 15.05
N ALA A 206 2.65 -1.66 15.00
CA ALA A 206 2.07 -0.51 14.29
C ALA A 206 1.93 -0.78 12.78
N ALA A 207 2.92 -1.44 12.17
CA ALA A 207 2.86 -1.84 10.77
C ALA A 207 1.77 -2.91 10.51
N ALA A 208 1.62 -3.89 11.39
CA ALA A 208 0.55 -4.88 11.31
C ALA A 208 -0.83 -4.23 11.46
N LEU A 209 -0.98 -3.31 12.42
CA LEU A 209 -2.23 -2.56 12.63
C LEU A 209 -2.60 -1.70 11.42
N SER A 210 -1.63 -1.04 10.79
CA SER A 210 -1.87 -0.25 9.58
C SER A 210 -2.33 -1.09 8.37
N LYS A 211 -2.01 -2.38 8.36
CA LYS A 211 -2.39 -3.37 7.34
C LYS A 211 -3.30 -4.48 7.92
N ARG A 212 -4.10 -4.13 8.91
CA ARG A 212 -4.89 -5.11 9.66
C ARG A 212 -5.79 -5.99 8.80
N VAL A 213 -6.38 -5.43 7.73
CA VAL A 213 -7.27 -6.20 6.85
C VAL A 213 -6.48 -7.23 6.05
N GLU A 214 -5.36 -6.83 5.45
CA GLU A 214 -4.50 -7.73 4.69
C GLU A 214 -3.88 -8.79 5.61
N PHE A 215 -3.50 -8.39 6.82
CA PHE A 215 -2.94 -9.31 7.82
C PHE A 215 -3.98 -10.35 8.25
N ASP A 216 -5.20 -9.92 8.59
CA ASP A 216 -6.31 -10.79 9.00
C ASP A 216 -6.68 -11.82 7.91
N LEU A 217 -6.75 -11.36 6.65
CA LEU A 217 -7.01 -12.23 5.50
C LEU A 217 -5.87 -13.24 5.27
N ALA A 218 -4.62 -12.81 5.42
CA ALA A 218 -3.45 -13.67 5.26
C ALA A 218 -3.33 -14.70 6.39
N ASP A 219 -3.62 -14.29 7.62
CA ASP A 219 -3.61 -15.15 8.80
C ASP A 219 -4.71 -16.21 8.71
N GLY A 220 -5.94 -15.80 8.41
CA GLY A 220 -7.07 -16.71 8.21
C GLY A 220 -6.86 -17.72 7.06
N ALA A 221 -6.02 -17.40 6.08
CA ALA A 221 -5.61 -18.29 5.00
C ALA A 221 -4.37 -19.13 5.34
N GLY A 222 -3.78 -18.99 6.54
CA GLY A 222 -2.54 -19.68 6.94
C GLY A 222 -1.29 -19.21 6.19
N VAL A 223 -1.37 -18.07 5.47
CA VAL A 223 -0.26 -17.56 4.66
C VAL A 223 0.81 -16.91 5.54
N VAL A 224 0.43 -16.35 6.70
CA VAL A 224 1.37 -15.67 7.60
C VAL A 224 2.43 -16.66 8.09
N ASP A 225 2.03 -17.82 8.60
CA ASP A 225 2.95 -18.86 9.05
C ASP A 225 3.80 -19.45 7.92
N ALA A 226 3.21 -19.59 6.72
CA ALA A 226 3.90 -20.11 5.54
C ALA A 226 4.84 -19.10 4.87
N SER A 227 4.65 -17.79 5.12
CA SER A 227 5.41 -16.71 4.46
C SER A 227 6.88 -16.64 4.89
N VAL A 228 7.19 -17.15 6.08
CA VAL A 228 8.56 -17.21 6.61
C VAL A 228 8.93 -18.67 6.84
N PRO A 229 9.45 -19.35 5.81
CA PRO A 229 9.84 -20.74 5.97
C PRO A 229 10.94 -20.88 7.06
N PRO A 230 10.97 -21.97 7.80
CA PRO A 230 12.06 -22.25 8.73
C PRO A 230 13.42 -22.10 8.03
N PHE A 231 14.41 -21.53 8.73
CA PHE A 231 15.72 -21.29 8.12
C PHE A 231 16.39 -22.57 7.60
N GLN A 232 16.08 -23.71 8.19
CA GLN A 232 16.56 -25.04 7.78
C GLN A 232 16.08 -25.40 6.35
N GLN A 233 14.90 -24.91 5.96
CA GLN A 233 14.37 -25.12 4.62
C GLN A 233 15.02 -24.15 3.62
N ALA A 234 15.24 -22.88 4.02
CA ALA A 234 15.88 -21.88 3.20
C ALA A 234 17.40 -22.12 3.06
N TYR A 235 18.03 -22.72 4.08
CA TYR A 235 19.46 -22.99 4.16
C TYR A 235 19.69 -24.44 4.60
N PRO A 236 19.59 -25.43 3.70
CA PRO A 236 19.70 -26.86 4.03
C PRO A 236 21.02 -27.23 4.74
N GLU A 237 22.10 -26.48 4.47
CA GLU A 237 23.39 -26.64 5.12
C GLU A 237 23.38 -26.32 6.62
N LEU A 238 22.36 -25.63 7.09
CA LEU A 238 22.15 -25.30 8.51
C LEU A 238 21.10 -26.17 9.17
N ALA A 239 20.55 -27.17 8.48
CA ALA A 239 19.43 -28.00 8.98
C ALA A 239 19.74 -28.75 10.27
N ALA A 240 21.03 -29.03 10.55
CA ALA A 240 21.46 -29.69 11.77
C ALA A 240 21.45 -28.79 13.02
N PHE A 241 21.24 -27.51 12.88
CA PHE A 241 21.30 -26.53 13.98
C PHE A 241 19.90 -26.08 14.40
N ALA A 242 19.71 -25.83 15.70
CA ALA A 242 18.46 -25.25 16.21
C ALA A 242 18.36 -23.75 15.88
N GLU A 243 19.50 -23.04 15.89
CA GLU A 243 19.61 -21.65 15.49
C GLU A 243 20.77 -21.45 14.50
N PRO A 244 20.64 -20.57 13.47
CA PRO A 244 21.71 -20.32 12.50
C PRO A 244 23.03 -19.87 13.14
N ALA A 245 22.95 -19.18 14.28
CA ALA A 245 24.12 -18.71 15.02
C ALA A 245 24.99 -19.85 15.60
N GLU A 246 24.41 -21.04 15.82
CA GLU A 246 25.15 -22.22 16.33
C GLU A 246 26.19 -22.71 15.32
N ALA A 247 25.93 -22.59 14.03
CA ALA A 247 26.88 -22.92 12.98
C ALA A 247 28.18 -22.08 13.06
N LEU A 248 28.11 -20.88 13.66
CA LEU A 248 29.29 -20.05 13.89
C LEU A 248 30.15 -20.54 15.08
N GLN A 249 29.71 -21.51 15.85
CA GLN A 249 30.51 -22.14 16.93
C GLN A 249 31.54 -23.12 16.37
N ASP A 250 31.32 -23.61 15.14
CA ASP A 250 32.29 -24.46 14.46
C ASP A 250 33.59 -23.70 14.16
N ALA A 251 34.72 -24.30 14.54
CA ALA A 251 36.06 -23.69 14.40
C ALA A 251 36.44 -23.42 12.93
N ALA A 252 36.07 -24.31 12.01
CA ALA A 252 36.33 -24.15 10.59
C ALA A 252 35.50 -23.01 10.02
N CYS A 253 34.25 -22.86 10.44
CA CYS A 253 33.37 -21.75 10.09
C CYS A 253 33.94 -20.42 10.60
N GLN A 254 34.36 -20.34 11.86
CA GLN A 254 34.99 -19.15 12.43
C GLN A 254 36.27 -18.76 11.68
N GLN A 255 37.09 -19.74 11.32
CA GLN A 255 38.34 -19.47 10.57
C GLN A 255 38.03 -18.89 9.20
N ARG A 256 37.05 -19.43 8.46
CA ARG A 256 36.61 -18.87 7.18
C ARG A 256 36.15 -17.42 7.29
N TRP A 257 35.37 -17.12 8.31
CA TRP A 257 34.89 -15.74 8.53
C TRP A 257 36.03 -14.79 8.92
N ARG A 258 37.01 -15.22 9.73
CA ARG A 258 38.19 -14.41 10.04
C ARG A 258 39.05 -14.16 8.79
N SER A 259 39.23 -15.15 7.94
CA SER A 259 39.95 -14.96 6.67
C SER A 259 39.22 -13.96 5.76
N ARG A 260 37.91 -14.04 5.68
CA ARG A 260 37.10 -13.05 4.93
C ARG A 260 37.22 -11.65 5.52
N ALA A 261 37.12 -11.51 6.83
CA ALA A 261 37.28 -10.21 7.51
C ALA A 261 38.69 -9.62 7.25
N SER A 262 39.72 -10.46 7.29
CA SER A 262 41.08 -10.02 6.96
C SER A 262 41.21 -9.53 5.50
N ALA A 263 40.62 -10.24 4.54
CA ALA A 263 40.60 -9.83 3.14
C ALA A 263 39.86 -8.52 2.93
N LEU A 264 38.66 -8.36 3.53
CA LEU A 264 37.86 -7.14 3.47
C LEU A 264 38.56 -5.94 4.16
N GLY A 265 39.26 -6.19 5.28
CA GLY A 265 40.01 -5.16 6.00
C GLY A 265 41.25 -4.65 5.26
N ALA A 266 41.79 -5.45 4.30
CA ALA A 266 42.92 -5.05 3.46
C ALA A 266 42.51 -4.14 2.28
N GLU A 267 41.20 -3.98 2.01
CA GLU A 267 40.72 -3.10 0.95
C GLU A 267 40.81 -1.63 1.35
N SER A 268 41.06 -0.75 0.37
CA SER A 268 41.20 0.70 0.58
C SER A 268 39.86 1.41 0.87
N ASN A 269 38.70 0.79 0.56
CA ASN A 269 37.40 1.35 0.69
C ASN A 269 36.83 1.19 2.11
N LYS A 270 36.14 2.24 2.63
CA LYS A 270 35.54 2.24 3.97
C LYS A 270 34.42 1.21 4.15
N THR A 271 33.69 0.85 3.11
CA THR A 271 32.56 -0.08 3.22
C THR A 271 33.00 -1.51 3.53
N PRO A 272 33.97 -2.10 2.78
CA PRO A 272 34.56 -3.39 3.15
C PRO A 272 35.21 -3.40 4.54
N GLN A 273 35.92 -2.33 4.93
CA GLN A 273 36.54 -2.21 6.24
C GLN A 273 35.49 -2.27 7.36
N LYS A 274 34.36 -1.53 7.23
CA LYS A 274 33.24 -1.62 8.18
C LYS A 274 32.62 -3.02 8.24
N ALA A 275 32.54 -3.71 7.11
CA ALA A 275 32.05 -5.09 7.08
C ALA A 275 33.03 -6.04 7.80
N ALA A 276 34.34 -5.85 7.65
CA ALA A 276 35.36 -6.61 8.38
C ALA A 276 35.22 -6.41 9.89
N ASP A 277 35.11 -5.17 10.35
CA ASP A 277 34.91 -4.83 11.77
C ASP A 277 33.65 -5.49 12.33
N ALA A 278 32.54 -5.42 11.59
CA ALA A 278 31.26 -6.03 11.98
C ALA A 278 31.36 -7.56 12.12
N ILE A 279 32.11 -8.25 11.23
CA ILE A 279 32.36 -9.68 11.32
C ILE A 279 33.19 -10.01 12.59
N ILE A 280 34.25 -9.25 12.86
CA ILE A 280 35.12 -9.45 14.02
C ILE A 280 34.33 -9.26 15.32
N ASP A 281 33.53 -8.18 15.40
CA ASP A 281 32.66 -7.89 16.52
C ASP A 281 31.62 -8.99 16.78
N ALA A 282 31.01 -9.51 15.71
CA ALA A 282 30.05 -10.60 15.80
C ALA A 282 30.68 -11.87 16.37
N LEU A 283 31.86 -12.22 15.89
CA LEU A 283 32.62 -13.38 16.40
C LEU A 283 33.08 -13.19 17.87
N ALA A 284 33.41 -11.97 18.28
CA ALA A 284 33.75 -11.66 19.67
C ALA A 284 32.54 -11.82 20.61
N ARG A 285 31.36 -11.32 20.21
CA ARG A 285 30.11 -11.47 20.98
C ARG A 285 29.68 -12.93 21.14
N LEU A 286 29.87 -13.75 20.12
CA LEU A 286 29.61 -15.19 20.22
C LEU A 286 30.47 -15.86 21.29
N ARG A 287 31.75 -15.52 21.38
CA ARG A 287 32.63 -16.00 22.44
C ARG A 287 32.12 -15.62 23.84
N GLN A 288 31.68 -14.39 24.04
CA GLN A 288 31.15 -13.94 25.35
C GLN A 288 29.88 -14.69 25.74
N ARG A 289 28.94 -14.89 24.80
CA ARG A 289 27.70 -15.66 25.05
C ARG A 289 28.00 -17.13 25.40
N CYS A 290 28.92 -17.78 24.67
CA CYS A 290 29.32 -19.15 24.99
C CYS A 290 29.96 -19.26 26.38
N TRP A 291 30.77 -18.25 26.78
CA TRP A 291 31.40 -18.22 28.10
C TRP A 291 30.37 -18.01 29.23
N GLN A 292 29.41 -17.10 29.02
CA GLN A 292 28.30 -16.88 29.98
C GLN A 292 27.40 -18.11 30.12
N ALA A 293 27.04 -18.79 29.02
CA ALA A 293 26.26 -19.98 29.04
C ALA A 293 26.98 -21.17 29.74
N ALA A 294 28.30 -21.30 29.56
CA ALA A 294 29.11 -22.27 30.24
C ALA A 294 29.23 -21.98 31.74
N SER A 295 29.38 -20.71 32.12
CA SER A 295 29.42 -20.26 33.53
C SER A 295 28.09 -20.48 34.22
N CYS A 296 26.93 -20.25 33.57
CA CYS A 296 25.61 -20.55 34.12
C CYS A 296 25.38 -22.04 34.31
N LYS A 297 25.85 -22.91 33.40
CA LYS A 297 25.78 -24.36 33.54
C LYS A 297 26.67 -24.87 34.67
N ALA A 298 27.85 -24.30 34.84
CA ALA A 298 28.76 -24.65 35.94
C ALA A 298 28.19 -24.24 37.32
N SER A 299 27.55 -23.07 37.44
CA SER A 299 26.89 -22.63 38.67
C SER A 299 25.61 -23.42 39.00
N ALA A 300 24.83 -23.85 38.00
CA ALA A 300 23.66 -24.71 38.21
C ALA A 300 24.03 -26.16 38.59
N GLY A 301 25.14 -26.68 38.07
CA GLY A 301 25.69 -27.98 38.46
C GLY A 301 26.21 -28.03 39.89
N SER A 302 26.80 -26.94 40.41
CA SER A 302 27.26 -26.87 41.81
C SER A 302 26.12 -26.67 42.81
N ALA A 303 24.99 -26.11 42.43
CA ALA A 303 23.80 -25.98 43.28
C ALA A 303 23.05 -27.32 43.47
N HIS A 304 23.12 -28.23 42.50
CA HIS A 304 22.52 -29.57 42.64
C HIS A 304 23.36 -30.55 43.43
N ALA A 305 24.68 -30.34 43.51
CA ALA A 305 25.56 -31.19 44.34
C ALA A 305 25.51 -30.83 45.86
N ALA A 306 25.02 -29.62 46.18
CA ALA A 306 24.90 -29.19 47.59
C ALA A 306 23.57 -29.55 48.26
N SER A 307 22.57 -30.02 47.54
CA SER A 307 21.24 -30.37 48.07
C SER A 307 21.03 -31.87 48.36
N SER A 308 22.00 -32.78 48.06
CA SER A 308 21.90 -34.21 48.33
C SER A 308 22.67 -34.68 49.55
N GLY A 309 23.07 -33.81 50.46
CA GLY A 309 23.87 -34.13 51.62
C GLY A 309 23.25 -33.73 52.96
N TYR A 310 21.96 -34.00 53.21
CA TYR A 310 21.38 -33.98 54.57
C TYR A 310 20.11 -34.84 54.55
N ALA A 311 20.27 -36.15 54.80
CA ALA A 311 19.27 -37.01 55.37
C ALA A 311 19.96 -38.02 56.24
N CYS A 312 20.00 -37.76 57.52
CA CYS A 312 19.99 -38.68 58.61
C CYS A 312 19.10 -38.11 59.69
#